data_656ce33e18433fbda524a2336f607c7a
#
_entry.id   656ce33e18433fbda524a2336f607c7a
#
_cell.length_a   1.000
_cell.length_b   1.000
_cell.length_c   1.000
_cell.angle_alpha   90.00
_cell.angle_beta   90.00
_cell.angle_gamma   90.00
#
_symmetry.space_group_name_H-M   'P 1'
#
loop_
_entity.id
_entity.type
_entity.pdbx_description
1 polymer ?
#
loop_
_entity_poly.entity_id
_entity_poly.type
_entity_poly.pdbx_seq_one_letter_code
_entity_poly.pdbx_strand_id
1 'polypeptide(L)'
;MKRALFALPLLAAWFLAACSDDRALNDVIPVADPLREPARAAPFEYGRPGWIGTDPARAAGSAGEIEAFADAAENDPLWTHPRNPVLLPQLQIARREFREALGVSPRVPSAVAARAFAGAAAALRQNNEPAAVAALAPVGGAATFARLSTLPRLPRVEEAAQAVANEVNGRGRNR
;
A
#
# COMPACT_ATOMS: atom_id res chain seq x y z
N MET A 1 73.87 36.92 -29.33
CA MET A 1 73.94 37.29 -27.89
C MET A 1 72.60 37.61 -27.39
N LYS A 2 71.93 36.71 -26.65
CA LYS A 2 70.82 37.02 -25.72
C LYS A 2 70.49 35.70 -25.00
N ARG A 3 70.70 35.67 -23.67
CA ARG A 3 70.52 34.55 -22.79
C ARG A 3 69.03 34.46 -22.44
N ALA A 4 68.46 33.31 -22.70
CA ALA A 4 67.11 33.01 -22.22
C ALA A 4 67.19 32.25 -20.86
N LEU A 5 66.65 32.83 -19.79
CA LEU A 5 66.47 32.19 -18.52
C LEU A 5 65.26 31.26 -18.60
N PHE A 6 65.49 30.02 -18.31
CA PHE A 6 64.42 29.03 -18.05
C PHE A 6 63.93 29.19 -16.60
N ALA A 7 62.71 29.63 -16.43
CA ALA A 7 62.01 29.58 -15.18
C ALA A 7 61.21 28.26 -15.08
N LEU A 8 61.53 27.45 -14.10
CA LEU A 8 60.84 26.21 -13.75
C LEU A 8 59.63 26.56 -12.89
N PRO A 9 58.41 26.17 -13.25
CA PRO A 9 57.28 26.23 -12.30
C PRO A 9 57.28 24.96 -11.45
N LEU A 10 57.36 25.15 -10.12
CA LEU A 10 57.11 24.12 -9.13
C LEU A 10 55.61 23.74 -9.16
N LEU A 11 55.34 22.53 -9.65
CA LEU A 11 54.05 21.89 -9.53
C LEU A 11 53.89 21.41 -8.05
N ALA A 12 53.18 22.17 -7.25
CA ALA A 12 52.69 21.75 -5.95
C ALA A 12 51.55 20.74 -6.16
N ALA A 13 51.86 19.46 -6.00
CA ALA A 13 50.86 18.40 -5.97
C ALA A 13 50.07 18.52 -4.67
N TRP A 14 48.87 19.06 -4.76
CA TRP A 14 47.87 18.98 -3.67
C TRP A 14 47.30 17.57 -3.70
N PHE A 15 47.77 16.71 -2.79
CA PHE A 15 47.06 15.50 -2.42
C PHE A 15 45.79 15.90 -1.66
N LEU A 16 44.68 15.95 -2.39
CA LEU A 16 43.35 15.90 -1.79
C LEU A 16 43.19 14.50 -1.20
N ALA A 17 43.42 14.36 0.09
CA ALA A 17 42.95 13.22 0.85
C ALA A 17 41.43 13.26 0.78
N ALA A 18 40.84 12.52 -0.16
CA ALA A 18 39.44 12.18 -0.14
C ALA A 18 39.26 11.25 1.09
N CYS A 19 38.87 11.84 2.23
CA CYS A 19 38.22 11.07 3.27
C CYS A 19 36.93 10.54 2.66
N SER A 20 36.97 9.29 2.23
CA SER A 20 35.76 8.54 1.94
C SER A 20 34.99 8.44 3.24
N ASP A 21 33.98 9.29 3.40
CA ASP A 21 32.99 9.14 4.46
C ASP A 21 32.23 7.84 4.19
N ASP A 22 32.70 6.74 4.78
CA ASP A 22 31.99 5.45 4.81
C ASP A 22 30.61 5.55 5.53
N ARG A 23 30.22 6.75 5.93
CA ARG A 23 28.87 7.04 6.44
C ARG A 23 27.80 7.02 5.35
N ALA A 24 28.17 7.24 4.09
CA ALA A 24 27.19 7.26 2.96
C ALA A 24 26.60 5.89 2.61
N LEU A 25 27.20 4.78 3.08
CA LEU A 25 26.69 3.42 2.84
C LEU A 25 25.76 2.93 3.95
N ASN A 26 25.62 3.66 5.06
CA ASN A 26 24.70 3.34 6.14
C ASN A 26 23.40 4.15 6.13
N ASP A 27 23.22 5.05 5.18
CA ASP A 27 21.88 5.55 4.83
C ASP A 27 21.14 4.42 4.11
N VAL A 28 20.69 3.45 4.90
CA VAL A 28 19.68 2.48 4.49
C VAL A 28 18.52 3.33 4.00
N ILE A 29 18.35 3.41 2.67
CA ILE A 29 17.16 4.01 2.08
C ILE A 29 16.02 3.28 2.78
N PRO A 30 15.22 3.95 3.61
CA PRO A 30 14.14 3.27 4.32
C PRO A 30 13.23 2.69 3.24
N VAL A 31 13.12 1.37 3.18
CA VAL A 31 12.18 0.71 2.29
C VAL A 31 10.82 1.29 2.64
N ALA A 32 10.30 2.14 1.75
CA ALA A 32 9.02 2.78 1.96
C ALA A 32 7.95 1.69 1.91
N ASP A 33 7.29 1.45 3.03
CA ASP A 33 6.13 0.57 3.10
C ASP A 33 4.91 1.28 2.48
N PRO A 34 4.46 0.90 1.27
CA PRO A 34 3.38 1.57 0.58
C PRO A 34 2.03 1.41 1.30
N LEU A 35 1.91 0.40 2.17
CA LEU A 35 0.69 0.12 2.92
C LEU A 35 0.64 0.84 4.27
N ARG A 36 1.70 1.52 4.67
CA ARG A 36 1.77 2.18 5.98
C ARG A 36 0.74 3.29 6.15
N GLU A 37 0.62 4.19 5.18
CA GLU A 37 -0.36 5.29 5.25
C GLU A 37 -1.80 4.78 5.05
N PRO A 38 -2.12 3.89 4.07
CA PRO A 38 -3.41 3.21 4.03
C PRO A 38 -3.77 2.54 5.35
N ALA A 39 -2.86 1.82 6.00
CA ALA A 39 -3.13 1.18 7.28
C ALA A 39 -3.48 2.17 8.39
N ARG A 40 -2.85 3.35 8.44
CA ARG A 40 -3.18 4.41 9.40
C ARG A 40 -4.54 5.03 9.13
N ALA A 41 -4.91 5.19 7.87
CA ALA A 41 -6.17 5.76 7.44
C ALA A 41 -7.35 4.78 7.60
N ALA A 42 -7.12 3.47 7.56
CA ALA A 42 -8.11 2.42 7.55
C ALA A 42 -9.25 2.59 8.58
N PRO A 43 -9.00 2.94 9.88
CA PRO A 43 -10.07 3.17 10.84
C PRO A 43 -11.03 4.29 10.46
N PHE A 44 -10.57 5.30 9.75
CA PHE A 44 -11.38 6.42 9.28
C PHE A 44 -12.11 6.10 7.99
N GLU A 45 -11.47 5.34 7.09
CA GLU A 45 -12.01 5.01 5.78
C GLU A 45 -13.08 3.92 5.86
N TYR A 46 -12.86 2.86 6.64
CA TYR A 46 -13.77 1.72 6.71
C TYR A 46 -13.91 1.04 8.08
N GLY A 47 -13.28 1.57 9.12
CA GLY A 47 -13.43 1.04 10.49
C GLY A 47 -14.70 1.49 11.21
N ARG A 48 -15.52 2.36 10.62
CA ARG A 48 -16.77 2.85 11.20
C ARG A 48 -17.96 1.98 10.76
N PRO A 49 -18.82 1.55 11.68
CA PRO A 49 -19.98 0.72 11.36
C PRO A 49 -20.85 1.27 10.23
N GLY A 50 -21.02 0.47 9.16
CA GLY A 50 -21.88 0.82 8.03
C GLY A 50 -21.36 1.93 7.11
N TRP A 51 -20.18 2.51 7.39
CA TRP A 51 -19.64 3.65 6.65
C TRP A 51 -19.27 3.31 5.19
N ILE A 52 -18.84 2.08 4.93
CA ILE A 52 -18.40 1.61 3.61
C ILE A 52 -19.55 1.68 2.59
N GLY A 53 -20.76 1.25 2.98
CA GLY A 53 -21.91 1.14 2.08
C GLY A 53 -22.52 2.47 1.63
N THR A 54 -22.03 3.61 2.10
CA THR A 54 -22.58 4.94 1.77
C THR A 54 -22.01 5.54 0.49
N ASP A 55 -20.90 5.00 -0.02
CA ASP A 55 -20.18 5.55 -1.18
C ASP A 55 -19.47 4.43 -1.96
N PRO A 56 -19.83 4.20 -3.24
CA PRO A 56 -19.22 3.16 -4.07
C PRO A 56 -17.71 3.32 -4.27
N ALA A 57 -17.20 4.56 -4.34
CA ALA A 57 -15.76 4.81 -4.48
C ALA A 57 -15.00 4.41 -3.21
N ARG A 58 -15.59 4.68 -2.04
CA ARG A 58 -15.05 4.23 -0.74
C ARG A 58 -15.12 2.71 -0.63
N ALA A 59 -16.26 2.12 -0.99
CA ALA A 59 -16.42 0.66 -0.97
C ALA A 59 -15.36 -0.04 -1.83
N ALA A 60 -15.13 0.45 -3.05
CA ALA A 60 -14.10 -0.08 -3.93
C ALA A 60 -12.68 0.13 -3.35
N GLY A 61 -12.38 1.33 -2.83
CA GLY A 61 -11.09 1.63 -2.19
C GLY A 61 -10.80 0.69 -1.03
N SER A 62 -11.76 0.54 -0.12
CA SER A 62 -11.64 -0.35 1.05
C SER A 62 -11.46 -1.82 0.67
N ALA A 63 -12.20 -2.29 -0.37
CA ALA A 63 -12.03 -3.65 -0.88
C ALA A 63 -10.60 -3.86 -1.44
N GLY A 64 -10.08 -2.88 -2.19
CA GLY A 64 -8.71 -2.92 -2.71
C GLY A 64 -7.66 -2.95 -1.60
N GLU A 65 -7.85 -2.17 -0.54
CA GLU A 65 -6.94 -2.15 0.61
C GLU A 65 -6.96 -3.46 1.41
N ILE A 66 -8.12 -4.02 1.70
CA ILE A 66 -8.23 -5.33 2.38
C ILE A 66 -7.55 -6.44 1.57
N GLU A 67 -7.72 -6.44 0.24
CA GLU A 67 -7.02 -7.38 -0.64
C GLU A 67 -5.49 -7.17 -0.60
N ALA A 68 -5.04 -5.90 -0.64
CA ALA A 68 -3.62 -5.58 -0.59
C ALA A 68 -2.98 -5.93 0.76
N PHE A 69 -3.65 -5.67 1.89
CA PHE A 69 -3.18 -6.07 3.21
C PHE A 69 -3.11 -7.58 3.38
N ALA A 70 -4.12 -8.32 2.89
CA ALA A 70 -4.13 -9.77 2.94
C ALA A 70 -3.01 -10.37 2.08
N ASP A 71 -2.78 -9.83 0.88
CA ASP A 71 -1.68 -10.23 0.00
C ASP A 71 -0.31 -9.95 0.66
N ALA A 72 -0.13 -8.76 1.22
CA ALA A 72 1.11 -8.38 1.89
C ALA A 72 1.38 -9.25 3.13
N ALA A 73 0.37 -9.53 3.95
CA ALA A 73 0.53 -10.40 5.13
C ALA A 73 0.88 -11.85 4.76
N GLU A 74 0.54 -12.28 3.55
CA GLU A 74 0.89 -13.60 3.02
C GLU A 74 2.27 -13.62 2.33
N ASN A 75 2.70 -12.50 1.67
CA ASN A 75 3.79 -12.53 0.69
C ASN A 75 4.86 -11.45 0.87
N ASP A 76 4.60 -10.35 1.60
CA ASP A 76 5.57 -9.25 1.76
C ASP A 76 6.38 -9.43 3.06
N PRO A 77 7.74 -9.46 3.00
CA PRO A 77 8.59 -9.58 4.19
C PRO A 77 8.33 -8.51 5.26
N LEU A 78 7.83 -7.33 4.90
CA LEU A 78 7.47 -6.29 5.86
C LEU A 78 6.20 -6.64 6.66
N TRP A 79 5.35 -7.55 6.16
CA TRP A 79 4.04 -7.87 6.72
C TRP A 79 3.88 -9.34 7.15
N THR A 80 4.72 -10.27 6.65
CA THR A 80 4.65 -11.71 6.97
C THR A 80 5.01 -12.06 8.41
N HIS A 81 5.66 -11.12 9.13
CA HIS A 81 6.02 -11.28 10.55
C HIS A 81 5.38 -10.15 11.39
N PRO A 82 4.04 -10.12 11.47
CA PRO A 82 3.37 -9.07 12.22
C PRO A 82 3.63 -9.21 13.72
N ARG A 83 3.59 -8.10 14.44
CA ARG A 83 3.65 -8.09 15.91
C ARG A 83 2.41 -8.72 16.52
N ASN A 84 1.28 -8.54 15.85
CA ASN A 84 0.03 -9.21 16.20
C ASN A 84 -0.09 -10.54 15.44
N PRO A 85 0.07 -11.71 16.10
CA PRO A 85 0.05 -13.00 15.42
C PRO A 85 -1.30 -13.36 14.80
N VAL A 86 -2.37 -12.66 15.20
CA VAL A 86 -3.72 -12.90 14.65
C VAL A 86 -4.05 -11.97 13.48
N LEU A 87 -3.14 -11.08 13.06
CA LEU A 87 -3.39 -10.13 11.96
C LEU A 87 -3.71 -10.86 10.66
N LEU A 88 -2.89 -11.83 10.26
CA LEU A 88 -3.12 -12.60 9.03
C LEU A 88 -4.49 -13.33 9.03
N PRO A 89 -4.87 -14.11 10.05
CA PRO A 89 -6.20 -14.68 10.11
C PRO A 89 -7.34 -13.65 10.05
N GLN A 90 -7.19 -12.50 10.73
CA GLN A 90 -8.18 -11.42 10.69
C GLN A 90 -8.36 -10.87 9.28
N LEU A 91 -7.26 -10.60 8.57
CA LEU A 91 -7.29 -10.12 7.18
C LEU A 91 -7.90 -11.14 6.23
N GLN A 92 -7.60 -12.43 6.40
CA GLN A 92 -8.19 -13.50 5.60
C GLN A 92 -9.72 -13.61 5.80
N ILE A 93 -10.20 -13.41 7.03
CA ILE A 93 -11.63 -13.41 7.34
C ILE A 93 -12.30 -12.17 6.76
N ALA A 94 -11.72 -10.99 6.92
CA ALA A 94 -12.22 -9.74 6.35
C ALA A 94 -12.28 -9.78 4.82
N ARG A 95 -11.22 -10.28 4.17
CA ARG A 95 -11.19 -10.51 2.72
C ARG A 95 -12.34 -11.41 2.25
N ARG A 96 -12.59 -12.50 2.97
CA ARG A 96 -13.68 -13.43 2.65
C ARG A 96 -15.05 -12.75 2.77
N GLU A 97 -15.30 -12.04 3.87
CA GLU A 97 -16.53 -11.29 4.08
C GLU A 97 -16.77 -10.27 2.96
N PHE A 98 -15.74 -9.53 2.56
CA PHE A 98 -15.85 -8.57 1.46
C PHE A 98 -16.12 -9.25 0.11
N ARG A 99 -15.39 -10.33 -0.19
CA ARG A 99 -15.58 -11.10 -1.44
C ARG A 99 -16.98 -11.70 -1.55
N GLU A 100 -17.51 -12.23 -0.46
CA GLU A 100 -18.87 -12.77 -0.38
C GLU A 100 -19.90 -11.67 -0.66
N ALA A 101 -19.78 -10.51 0.00
CA ALA A 101 -20.67 -9.38 -0.20
C ALA A 101 -20.65 -8.86 -1.64
N LEU A 102 -19.47 -8.78 -2.26
CA LEU A 102 -19.27 -8.27 -3.62
C LEU A 102 -19.45 -9.34 -4.70
N GLY A 103 -19.57 -10.62 -4.34
CA GLY A 103 -19.68 -11.73 -5.30
C GLY A 103 -18.39 -12.02 -6.05
N VAL A 104 -17.24 -11.77 -5.43
CA VAL A 104 -15.92 -12.02 -6.00
C VAL A 104 -15.53 -13.48 -5.78
N SER A 105 -15.10 -14.15 -6.84
CA SER A 105 -14.64 -15.55 -6.73
C SER A 105 -13.43 -15.66 -5.80
N PRO A 106 -13.39 -16.67 -4.91
CA PRO A 106 -12.22 -16.95 -4.06
C PRO A 106 -10.98 -17.34 -4.87
N ARG A 107 -11.14 -17.71 -6.14
CA ARG A 107 -10.03 -18.08 -7.03
C ARG A 107 -9.29 -16.87 -7.62
N VAL A 108 -9.83 -15.66 -7.52
CA VAL A 108 -9.15 -14.46 -7.98
C VAL A 108 -7.97 -14.17 -7.06
N PRO A 109 -6.72 -14.05 -7.58
CA PRO A 109 -5.57 -13.69 -6.76
C PRO A 109 -5.76 -12.30 -6.11
N SER A 110 -5.35 -12.16 -4.83
CA SER A 110 -5.52 -10.90 -4.08
C SER A 110 -4.87 -9.71 -4.76
N ALA A 111 -3.67 -9.86 -5.31
CA ALA A 111 -3.00 -8.79 -6.06
C ALA A 111 -3.78 -8.34 -7.31
N VAL A 112 -4.54 -9.24 -7.95
CA VAL A 112 -5.41 -8.89 -9.09
C VAL A 112 -6.64 -8.14 -8.60
N ALA A 113 -7.29 -8.64 -7.54
CA ALA A 113 -8.45 -8.00 -6.95
C ALA A 113 -8.11 -6.60 -6.41
N ALA A 114 -6.99 -6.45 -5.69
CA ALA A 114 -6.52 -5.17 -5.16
C ALA A 114 -6.39 -4.12 -6.26
N ARG A 115 -5.74 -4.46 -7.38
CA ARG A 115 -5.58 -3.55 -8.52
C ARG A 115 -6.91 -3.19 -9.18
N ALA A 116 -7.80 -4.18 -9.36
CA ALA A 116 -9.11 -3.96 -9.97
C ALA A 116 -9.95 -2.99 -9.13
N PHE A 117 -10.01 -3.18 -7.83
CA PHE A 117 -10.75 -2.31 -6.92
C PHE A 117 -10.11 -0.92 -6.79
N ALA A 118 -8.79 -0.81 -6.71
CA ALA A 118 -8.10 0.49 -6.69
C ALA A 118 -8.38 1.28 -7.98
N GLY A 119 -8.34 0.63 -9.14
CA GLY A 119 -8.69 1.23 -10.42
C GLY A 119 -10.15 1.70 -10.47
N ALA A 120 -11.07 0.89 -9.97
CA ALA A 120 -12.47 1.26 -9.88
C ALA A 120 -12.71 2.46 -8.95
N ALA A 121 -12.08 2.47 -7.78
CA ALA A 121 -12.15 3.59 -6.84
C ALA A 121 -11.63 4.89 -7.46
N ALA A 122 -10.51 4.83 -8.19
CA ALA A 122 -9.95 5.98 -8.89
C ALA A 122 -10.89 6.52 -9.97
N ALA A 123 -11.50 5.62 -10.76
CA ALA A 123 -12.47 6.00 -11.81
C ALA A 123 -13.74 6.61 -11.21
N LEU A 124 -14.26 6.03 -10.11
CA LEU A 124 -15.45 6.55 -9.42
C LEU A 124 -15.23 7.94 -8.81
N ARG A 125 -14.05 8.22 -8.24
CA ARG A 125 -13.71 9.58 -7.78
C ARG A 125 -13.68 10.62 -8.88
N GLN A 126 -13.54 10.17 -10.14
CA GLN A 126 -13.61 11.00 -11.35
C GLN A 126 -15.00 10.99 -11.98
N ASN A 127 -16.02 10.39 -11.34
CA ASN A 127 -17.36 10.18 -11.87
C ASN A 127 -17.39 9.42 -13.21
N ASN A 128 -16.43 8.49 -13.40
CA ASN A 128 -16.30 7.68 -14.61
C ASN A 128 -16.73 6.23 -14.35
N GLU A 129 -18.05 6.00 -14.29
CA GLU A 129 -18.63 4.67 -14.09
C GLU A 129 -18.22 3.64 -15.14
N PRO A 130 -18.20 3.96 -16.46
CA PRO A 130 -17.77 2.99 -17.47
C PRO A 130 -16.33 2.49 -17.23
N ALA A 131 -15.42 3.39 -16.84
CA ALA A 131 -14.06 3.02 -16.51
C ALA A 131 -13.99 2.18 -15.22
N ALA A 132 -14.84 2.48 -14.23
CA ALA A 132 -14.93 1.68 -13.01
C ALA A 132 -15.41 0.25 -13.30
N VAL A 133 -16.45 0.09 -14.10
CA VAL A 133 -16.94 -1.23 -14.53
C VAL A 133 -15.85 -2.00 -15.30
N ALA A 134 -15.13 -1.32 -16.20
CA ALA A 134 -14.03 -1.93 -16.95
C ALA A 134 -12.88 -2.38 -16.02
N ALA A 135 -12.52 -1.57 -15.03
CA ALA A 135 -11.51 -1.92 -14.04
C ALA A 135 -11.89 -3.15 -13.21
N LEU A 136 -13.17 -3.33 -12.92
CA LEU A 136 -13.71 -4.49 -12.17
C LEU A 136 -13.85 -5.77 -13.01
N ALA A 137 -13.58 -5.75 -14.31
CA ALA A 137 -13.73 -6.94 -15.17
C ALA A 137 -13.10 -8.23 -14.57
N PRO A 138 -11.89 -8.20 -13.97
CA PRO A 138 -11.28 -9.40 -13.37
C PRO A 138 -12.04 -9.96 -12.15
N VAL A 139 -12.87 -9.17 -11.50
CA VAL A 139 -13.57 -9.51 -10.24
C VAL A 139 -15.09 -9.58 -10.39
N GLY A 140 -15.61 -9.54 -11.62
CA GLY A 140 -17.05 -9.69 -11.91
C GLY A 140 -17.71 -8.50 -12.61
N GLY A 141 -16.94 -7.44 -12.92
CA GLY A 141 -17.38 -6.32 -13.76
C GLY A 141 -18.62 -5.60 -13.24
N ALA A 142 -19.64 -5.47 -14.10
CA ALA A 142 -20.89 -4.77 -13.79
C ALA A 142 -21.66 -5.38 -12.61
N ALA A 143 -21.59 -6.72 -12.41
CA ALA A 143 -22.27 -7.36 -11.28
C ALA A 143 -21.64 -6.97 -9.93
N THR A 144 -20.31 -6.90 -9.86
CA THR A 144 -19.60 -6.41 -8.68
C THR A 144 -19.82 -4.92 -8.47
N PHE A 145 -19.81 -4.14 -9.57
CA PHE A 145 -20.10 -2.70 -9.51
C PHE A 145 -21.47 -2.40 -8.88
N ALA A 146 -22.53 -3.08 -9.30
CA ALA A 146 -23.86 -2.91 -8.73
C ALA A 146 -23.91 -3.17 -7.22
N ARG A 147 -23.10 -4.11 -6.71
CA ARG A 147 -23.04 -4.45 -5.28
C ARG A 147 -22.29 -3.43 -4.44
N LEU A 148 -21.37 -2.64 -5.02
CA LEU A 148 -20.65 -1.59 -4.30
C LEU A 148 -21.60 -0.55 -3.67
N SER A 149 -22.76 -0.29 -4.28
CA SER A 149 -23.76 0.67 -3.79
C SER A 149 -24.74 0.08 -2.79
N THR A 150 -24.69 -1.22 -2.52
CA THR A 150 -25.69 -1.94 -1.69
C THR A 150 -25.02 -2.86 -0.65
N LEU A 151 -23.80 -2.50 -0.24
CA LEU A 151 -23.04 -3.30 0.72
C LEU A 151 -23.75 -3.36 2.09
N PRO A 152 -23.88 -4.54 2.67
CA PRO A 152 -24.29 -4.69 4.07
C PRO A 152 -23.18 -4.16 5.00
N ARG A 153 -23.48 -4.09 6.29
CA ARG A 153 -22.43 -3.91 7.29
C ARG A 153 -21.44 -5.08 7.25
N LEU A 154 -20.14 -4.78 7.33
CA LEU A 154 -19.04 -5.76 7.23
C LEU A 154 -18.19 -5.70 8.51
N PRO A 155 -18.62 -6.33 9.62
CA PRO A 155 -17.96 -6.19 10.91
C PRO A 155 -16.53 -6.72 10.93
N ARG A 156 -16.19 -7.74 10.14
CA ARG A 156 -14.82 -8.26 10.06
C ARG A 156 -13.88 -7.32 9.33
N VAL A 157 -14.38 -6.61 8.33
CA VAL A 157 -13.64 -5.53 7.66
C VAL A 157 -13.41 -4.35 8.62
N GLU A 158 -14.43 -3.97 9.40
CA GLU A 158 -14.33 -2.93 10.42
C GLU A 158 -13.27 -3.28 11.49
N GLU A 159 -13.23 -4.53 11.97
CA GLU A 159 -12.22 -5.06 12.90
C GLU A 159 -10.81 -5.05 12.29
N ALA A 160 -10.67 -5.49 11.04
CA ALA A 160 -9.39 -5.52 10.33
C ALA A 160 -8.79 -4.13 10.15
N ALA A 161 -9.62 -3.09 9.93
CA ALA A 161 -9.17 -1.70 9.87
C ALA A 161 -8.41 -1.27 11.13
N GLN A 162 -8.92 -1.63 12.31
CA GLN A 162 -8.24 -1.35 13.58
C GLN A 162 -6.96 -2.18 13.73
N ALA A 163 -6.98 -3.43 13.28
CA ALA A 163 -5.84 -4.33 13.41
C ALA A 163 -4.62 -3.85 12.59
N VAL A 164 -4.82 -3.45 11.33
CA VAL A 164 -3.73 -2.94 10.48
C VAL A 164 -3.17 -1.61 11.00
N ALA A 165 -4.03 -0.71 11.49
CA ALA A 165 -3.59 0.55 12.09
C ALA A 165 -2.75 0.32 13.36
N ASN A 166 -3.17 -0.58 14.23
CA ASN A 166 -2.42 -0.95 15.43
C ASN A 166 -1.06 -1.57 15.09
N GLU A 167 -0.99 -2.39 14.04
CA GLU A 167 0.26 -3.00 13.58
C GLU A 167 1.29 -1.94 13.18
N VAL A 168 0.92 -0.98 12.30
CA VAL A 168 1.87 0.04 11.83
C VAL A 168 2.22 1.07 12.90
N ASN A 169 1.29 1.41 13.79
CA ASN A 169 1.53 2.32 14.93
C ASN A 169 2.45 1.67 15.97
N GLY A 170 2.32 0.36 16.16
CA GLY A 170 3.21 -0.42 17.03
C GLY A 170 4.66 -0.43 16.53
N ARG A 171 4.87 -0.55 15.20
CA ARG A 171 6.20 -0.51 14.57
C ARG A 171 6.92 0.83 14.78
N GLY A 172 6.19 1.94 14.84
CA GLY A 172 6.77 3.28 15.00
C GLY A 172 7.27 3.63 16.40
N ARG A 173 6.83 2.91 17.45
CA ARG A 173 7.17 3.22 18.86
C ARG A 173 8.53 2.64 19.33
N ASN A 174 9.18 1.83 18.53
CA ASN A 174 10.42 1.13 18.88
C ASN A 174 11.65 1.64 18.09
N ARG A 175 11.57 2.85 17.52
CA ARG A 175 12.70 3.51 16.84
C ARG A 175 13.21 4.70 17.63
#